data_4b6729f4942403ef4e4a93f9d47bc557
#
_entry.id   4b6729f4942403ef4e4a93f9d47bc557
#
_cell.length_a   1.000
_cell.length_b   1.000
_cell.length_c   1.000
_cell.angle_alpha   90.00
_cell.angle_beta   90.00
_cell.angle_gamma   90.00
#
_symmetry.space_group_name_H-M   'P 1'
#
loop_
_entity.id
_entity.type
_entity.pdbx_description
1 polymer ?
#
loop_
_entity_poly.entity_id
_entity_poly.type
_entity_poly.pdbx_seq_one_letter_code
_entity_poly.pdbx_strand_id
1 'polypeptide(L)'
;MQKSYIRSNSIEIRVVDGGKSLIVGGFIPTNQLSHTLFDKKRKEFFKEKIKDGAFSKAINEKIPLLLLNHSYSDGLEVISFDWSENDRGLRFEAEVLPDEALIKAIDDNSINGLSFGFIIEDQSYSRGNGELIRTVISFKELMEISILTGEKNQPAYPQTTAFISDSRKVLIEKEIHH
;
A
#
# COMPACT_ATOMS: atom_id res chain seq x y z
N MET A 1 -20.58 6.23 14.64
CA MET A 1 -19.80 5.00 14.81
C MET A 1 -19.40 4.52 13.42
N GLN A 2 -18.13 4.73 13.00
CA GLN A 2 -17.64 4.37 11.68
C GLN A 2 -17.57 2.85 11.55
N LYS A 3 -18.30 2.26 10.59
CA LYS A 3 -18.18 0.84 10.27
C LYS A 3 -16.99 0.66 9.33
N SER A 4 -15.90 0.09 9.86
CA SER A 4 -14.76 -0.35 9.06
C SER A 4 -15.03 -1.74 8.50
N TYR A 5 -14.92 -1.93 7.20
CA TYR A 5 -15.00 -3.23 6.56
C TYR A 5 -13.60 -3.74 6.31
N ILE A 6 -13.28 -4.92 6.86
CA ILE A 6 -12.02 -5.64 6.58
C ILE A 6 -12.25 -6.44 5.31
N ARG A 7 -11.56 -6.10 4.21
CA ARG A 7 -11.31 -7.02 3.11
C ARG A 7 -9.82 -7.31 3.06
N SER A 8 -9.46 -8.55 2.80
CA SER A 8 -8.09 -8.96 2.56
C SER A 8 -7.56 -8.27 1.31
N ASN A 9 -6.77 -7.27 1.46
CA ASN A 9 -5.90 -6.46 0.56
C ASN A 9 -6.17 -4.94 0.76
N SER A 10 -5.75 -4.37 1.68
CA SER A 10 -4.83 -3.42 2.23
C SER A 10 -4.98 -1.92 2.04
N ILE A 11 -6.15 -1.32 1.73
CA ILE A 11 -6.27 0.14 1.71
C ILE A 11 -7.47 0.60 2.53
N GLU A 12 -7.23 1.53 3.44
CA GLU A 12 -8.30 2.27 4.11
C GLU A 12 -8.51 3.60 3.40
N ILE A 13 -9.74 3.87 2.95
CA ILE A 13 -10.10 5.17 2.39
C ILE A 13 -11.31 5.70 3.15
N ARG A 14 -11.17 6.91 3.69
CA ARG A 14 -12.23 7.61 4.42
C ARG A 14 -12.49 8.97 3.78
N VAL A 15 -13.74 9.37 3.66
CA VAL A 15 -14.12 10.73 3.24
C VAL A 15 -14.12 11.65 4.48
N VAL A 16 -13.48 12.80 4.35
CA VAL A 16 -13.38 13.79 5.41
C VAL A 16 -14.10 15.07 4.98
N ASP A 17 -14.66 15.80 5.94
CA ASP A 17 -15.28 17.10 5.76
C ASP A 17 -16.27 17.20 4.59
N GLY A 18 -17.17 16.22 4.48
CA GLY A 18 -18.21 16.26 3.43
C GLY A 18 -17.68 16.09 2.00
N GLY A 19 -16.55 15.44 1.82
CA GLY A 19 -15.98 15.14 0.50
C GLY A 19 -14.87 16.09 0.05
N LYS A 20 -14.35 16.93 0.93
CA LYS A 20 -13.25 17.85 0.62
C LYS A 20 -11.90 17.16 0.56
N SER A 21 -11.73 16.06 1.28
CA SER A 21 -10.52 15.21 1.23
C SER A 21 -10.85 13.74 1.47
N LEU A 22 -9.89 12.88 1.16
CA LEU A 22 -9.93 11.45 1.40
C LEU A 22 -8.77 11.05 2.30
N ILE A 23 -9.00 10.14 3.25
CA ILE A 23 -7.92 9.48 3.98
C ILE A 23 -7.66 8.13 3.31
N VAL A 24 -6.43 7.93 2.89
CA VAL A 24 -5.93 6.67 2.32
C VAL A 24 -4.92 6.09 3.29
N GLY A 25 -5.17 4.89 3.76
CA GLY A 25 -4.25 4.21 4.67
C GLY A 25 -3.98 2.78 4.26
N GLY A 26 -2.88 2.25 4.72
CA GLY A 26 -2.50 0.88 4.42
C GLY A 26 -1.38 0.33 5.29
N PHE A 27 -1.08 -0.93 5.03
CA PHE A 27 -0.11 -1.69 5.80
C PHE A 27 0.76 -2.56 4.87
N ILE A 28 2.08 -2.44 5.00
CA ILE A 28 3.07 -3.25 4.29
C ILE A 28 3.70 -4.22 5.30
N PRO A 29 3.46 -5.54 5.18
CA PRO A 29 3.91 -6.51 6.17
C PRO A 29 5.42 -6.75 6.09
N THR A 30 6.02 -7.05 7.25
CA THR A 30 7.37 -7.62 7.36
C THR A 30 7.32 -9.12 7.65
N ASN A 31 8.45 -9.80 7.51
CA ASN A 31 8.64 -11.24 7.76
C ASN A 31 7.70 -12.19 6.99
N GLN A 32 7.05 -11.70 5.94
CA GLN A 32 6.20 -12.50 5.06
C GLN A 32 6.82 -12.63 3.68
N LEU A 33 6.64 -13.79 3.06
CA LEU A 33 7.15 -14.04 1.71
C LEU A 33 6.20 -13.44 0.66
N SER A 34 6.78 -12.78 -0.32
CA SER A 34 6.08 -12.33 -1.51
C SER A 34 5.60 -13.52 -2.37
N HIS A 35 4.77 -13.26 -3.36
CA HIS A 35 4.64 -14.12 -4.51
C HIS A 35 6.00 -14.32 -5.19
N THR A 36 6.09 -15.33 -6.06
CA THR A 36 7.31 -15.55 -6.85
C THR A 36 7.53 -14.38 -7.81
N LEU A 37 8.70 -13.78 -7.73
CA LEU A 37 9.17 -12.67 -8.55
C LEU A 37 10.24 -13.15 -9.52
N PHE A 38 10.52 -12.36 -10.56
CA PHE A 38 11.58 -12.67 -11.53
C PHE A 38 12.64 -11.56 -11.57
N ASP A 39 13.88 -11.92 -11.26
CA ASP A 39 15.02 -11.02 -11.39
C ASP A 39 15.55 -11.05 -12.84
N LYS A 40 15.32 -9.97 -13.59
CA LYS A 40 15.75 -9.86 -14.99
C LYS A 40 17.27 -9.86 -15.16
N LYS A 41 18.02 -9.36 -14.18
CA LYS A 41 19.50 -9.33 -14.23
C LYS A 41 20.10 -10.71 -13.97
N ARG A 42 19.57 -11.43 -12.97
CA ARG A 42 20.01 -12.78 -12.60
C ARG A 42 19.37 -13.85 -13.49
N LYS A 43 18.27 -13.51 -14.19
CA LYS A 43 17.43 -14.46 -14.95
C LYS A 43 16.95 -15.63 -14.08
N GLU A 44 16.57 -15.32 -12.86
CA GLU A 44 16.19 -16.31 -11.84
C GLU A 44 14.90 -15.91 -11.13
N PHE A 45 14.07 -16.87 -10.81
CA PHE A 45 12.92 -16.68 -9.94
C PHE A 45 13.34 -16.65 -8.47
N PHE A 46 12.69 -15.79 -7.70
CA PHE A 46 12.95 -15.65 -6.27
C PHE A 46 11.67 -15.25 -5.52
N LYS A 47 11.68 -15.45 -4.20
CA LYS A 47 10.72 -14.81 -3.30
C LYS A 47 11.44 -13.75 -2.48
N GLU A 48 10.70 -12.74 -2.07
CA GLU A 48 11.23 -11.65 -1.27
C GLU A 48 10.60 -11.67 0.12
N LYS A 49 11.38 -11.28 1.12
CA LYS A 49 10.95 -11.03 2.48
C LYS A 49 11.56 -9.73 2.97
N ILE A 50 10.76 -8.90 3.63
CA ILE A 50 11.22 -7.68 4.29
C ILE A 50 11.46 -8.01 5.76
N LYS A 51 12.63 -7.64 6.28
CA LYS A 51 12.97 -7.82 7.69
C LYS A 51 12.29 -6.74 8.55
N ASP A 52 11.99 -7.05 9.80
CA ASP A 52 11.55 -6.04 10.78
C ASP A 52 12.59 -4.94 10.92
N GLY A 53 12.11 -3.68 11.01
CA GLY A 53 12.95 -2.50 11.09
C GLY A 53 13.53 -2.05 9.74
N ALA A 54 13.21 -2.72 8.63
CA ALA A 54 13.75 -2.39 7.31
C ALA A 54 13.35 -1.00 6.81
N PHE A 55 12.20 -0.50 7.25
CA PHE A 55 11.66 0.81 6.84
C PHE A 55 12.19 1.96 7.68
N SER A 56 12.73 1.71 8.86
CA SER A 56 13.05 2.72 9.89
C SER A 56 13.90 3.88 9.37
N LYS A 57 14.85 3.63 8.47
CA LYS A 57 15.67 4.68 7.85
C LYS A 57 14.86 5.45 6.81
N ALA A 58 14.22 4.74 5.89
CA ALA A 58 13.52 5.34 4.75
C ALA A 58 12.39 6.27 5.19
N ILE A 59 11.67 5.93 6.28
CA ILE A 59 10.56 6.75 6.79
C ILE A 59 11.00 8.10 7.38
N ASN A 60 12.27 8.24 7.75
CA ASN A 60 12.80 9.49 8.31
C ASN A 60 13.40 10.41 7.24
N GLU A 61 13.56 9.94 6.01
CA GLU A 61 14.26 10.70 4.98
C GLU A 61 13.33 11.51 4.07
N LYS A 62 12.24 10.88 3.59
CA LYS A 62 11.38 11.51 2.60
C LYS A 62 10.00 10.85 2.57
N ILE A 63 8.96 11.66 2.46
CA ILE A 63 7.60 11.20 2.17
C ILE A 63 7.56 10.62 0.75
N PRO A 64 7.08 9.37 0.56
CA PRO A 64 6.96 8.77 -0.76
C PRO A 64 5.85 9.44 -1.57
N LEU A 65 5.92 9.32 -2.89
CA LEU A 65 4.79 9.65 -3.75
C LEU A 65 3.65 8.66 -3.50
N LEU A 66 2.42 9.12 -3.54
CA LEU A 66 1.24 8.27 -3.52
C LEU A 66 0.65 8.23 -4.94
N LEU A 67 0.64 7.04 -5.56
CA LEU A 67 0.30 6.87 -6.97
C LEU A 67 -0.87 5.90 -7.16
N LEU A 68 -1.45 5.89 -8.35
CA LEU A 68 -2.31 4.82 -8.85
C LEU A 68 -1.52 3.96 -9.84
N ASN A 69 -1.51 2.63 -9.63
CA ASN A 69 -0.93 1.64 -10.54
C ASN A 69 0.52 1.93 -10.99
N HIS A 70 1.36 2.51 -10.13
CA HIS A 70 2.74 2.93 -10.44
C HIS A 70 2.85 4.03 -11.52
N SER A 71 1.76 4.73 -11.81
CA SER A 71 1.73 5.79 -12.82
C SER A 71 2.18 7.12 -12.21
N TYR A 72 3.32 7.61 -12.63
CA TYR A 72 3.84 8.90 -12.19
C TYR A 72 3.03 10.10 -12.75
N SER A 73 2.20 9.88 -13.78
CA SER A 73 1.25 10.87 -14.27
C SER A 73 -0.02 10.96 -13.41
N ASP A 74 -0.31 9.91 -12.63
CA ASP A 74 -1.51 9.77 -11.82
C ASP A 74 -1.16 9.80 -10.31
N GLY A 75 -0.33 10.78 -9.94
CA GLY A 75 0.05 11.06 -8.56
C GLY A 75 -1.10 11.72 -7.80
N LEU A 76 -1.41 11.19 -6.60
CA LEU A 76 -2.41 11.78 -5.71
C LEU A 76 -1.81 13.02 -5.02
N GLU A 77 -2.60 14.09 -4.92
CA GLU A 77 -2.18 15.29 -4.21
C GLU A 77 -2.33 15.09 -2.70
N VAL A 78 -1.19 14.94 -2.02
CA VAL A 78 -1.10 14.63 -0.60
C VAL A 78 -1.13 15.93 0.22
N ILE A 79 -2.09 16.05 1.14
CA ILE A 79 -2.23 17.14 2.11
C ILE A 79 -1.38 16.85 3.35
N SER A 80 -1.47 15.63 3.86
CA SER A 80 -0.70 15.15 5.02
C SER A 80 -0.34 13.69 4.85
N PHE A 81 0.77 13.27 5.48
CA PHE A 81 1.24 11.89 5.45
C PHE A 81 1.83 11.54 6.80
N ASP A 82 1.37 10.44 7.37
CA ASP A 82 1.89 9.87 8.60
C ASP A 82 2.20 8.38 8.43
N TRP A 83 3.26 7.90 9.06
CA TRP A 83 3.63 6.50 9.03
C TRP A 83 4.37 6.06 10.28
N SER A 84 4.26 4.79 10.57
CA SER A 84 4.94 4.16 11.70
C SER A 84 5.28 2.70 11.36
N GLU A 85 6.42 2.24 11.84
CA GLU A 85 6.83 0.84 11.75
C GLU A 85 6.70 0.16 13.12
N ASN A 86 6.24 -1.08 13.12
CA ASN A 86 6.21 -1.95 14.28
C ASN A 86 6.70 -3.37 13.89
N ASP A 87 6.62 -4.32 14.82
CA ASP A 87 7.03 -5.73 14.64
C ASP A 87 6.27 -6.51 13.55
N ARG A 88 5.18 -5.96 13.02
CA ARG A 88 4.39 -6.56 11.94
C ARG A 88 4.62 -5.90 10.58
N GLY A 89 5.12 -4.67 10.55
CA GLY A 89 5.39 -3.95 9.32
C GLY A 89 5.19 -2.45 9.41
N LEU A 90 5.13 -1.81 8.23
CA LEU A 90 4.91 -0.39 8.05
C LEU A 90 3.43 -0.09 7.88
N ARG A 91 2.88 0.77 8.72
CA ARG A 91 1.57 1.41 8.53
C ARG A 91 1.77 2.82 8.03
N PHE A 92 0.93 3.25 7.09
CA PHE A 92 0.83 4.65 6.69
C PHE A 92 -0.62 5.12 6.65
N GLU A 93 -0.80 6.42 6.77
CA GLU A 93 -2.06 7.12 6.56
C GLU A 93 -1.77 8.46 5.87
N ALA A 94 -2.48 8.78 4.78
CA ALA A 94 -2.32 10.01 4.03
C ALA A 94 -3.68 10.68 3.83
N GLU A 95 -3.74 11.98 4.03
CA GLU A 95 -4.86 12.80 3.57
C GLU A 95 -4.55 13.31 2.18
N VAL A 96 -5.46 13.09 1.23
CA VAL A 96 -5.31 13.46 -0.17
C VAL A 96 -6.50 14.26 -0.67
N LEU A 97 -6.29 15.12 -1.66
CA LEU A 97 -7.41 15.74 -2.37
C LEU A 97 -8.20 14.69 -3.15
N PRO A 98 -9.52 14.92 -3.38
CA PRO A 98 -10.34 14.02 -4.17
C PRO A 98 -9.79 13.88 -5.58
N ASP A 99 -9.57 12.65 -6.02
CA ASP A 99 -9.09 12.28 -7.35
C ASP A 99 -10.16 11.44 -8.06
N GLU A 100 -10.48 11.77 -9.31
CA GLU A 100 -11.57 11.11 -10.06
C GLU A 100 -11.29 9.63 -10.29
N ALA A 101 -10.04 9.25 -10.61
CA ALA A 101 -9.68 7.86 -10.87
C ALA A 101 -9.72 7.03 -9.58
N LEU A 102 -9.26 7.61 -8.45
CA LEU A 102 -9.35 6.98 -7.14
C LEU A 102 -10.81 6.81 -6.71
N ILE A 103 -11.63 7.86 -6.86
CA ILE A 103 -13.07 7.82 -6.56
C ILE A 103 -13.76 6.72 -7.37
N LYS A 104 -13.48 6.69 -8.70
CA LYS A 104 -14.02 5.64 -9.56
C LYS A 104 -13.61 4.25 -9.11
N ALA A 105 -12.35 4.04 -8.74
CA ALA A 105 -11.86 2.75 -8.26
C ALA A 105 -12.54 2.31 -6.94
N ILE A 106 -12.88 3.27 -6.07
CA ILE A 106 -13.67 3.00 -4.85
C ILE A 106 -15.09 2.58 -5.22
N ASP A 107 -15.76 3.34 -6.10
CA ASP A 107 -17.14 3.09 -6.51
C ASP A 107 -17.28 1.74 -7.23
N ASP A 108 -16.34 1.42 -8.11
CA ASP A 108 -16.27 0.15 -8.86
C ASP A 108 -15.81 -1.03 -7.98
N ASN A 109 -15.37 -0.79 -6.74
CA ASN A 109 -14.76 -1.79 -5.86
C ASN A 109 -13.58 -2.53 -6.53
N SER A 110 -12.79 -1.81 -7.34
CA SER A 110 -11.70 -2.36 -8.16
C SER A 110 -10.32 -2.25 -7.51
N ILE A 111 -10.24 -1.78 -6.25
CA ILE A 111 -8.98 -1.68 -5.51
C ILE A 111 -8.54 -3.08 -5.06
N ASN A 112 -7.32 -3.48 -5.46
CA ASN A 112 -6.78 -4.81 -5.20
C ASN A 112 -5.77 -4.86 -4.05
N GLY A 113 -5.12 -3.75 -3.75
CA GLY A 113 -4.12 -3.70 -2.70
C GLY A 113 -3.10 -2.59 -2.90
N LEU A 114 -1.95 -2.77 -2.28
CA LEU A 114 -0.83 -1.85 -2.35
C LEU A 114 0.37 -2.49 -3.02
N SER A 115 1.15 -1.65 -3.68
CA SER A 115 2.52 -1.91 -4.06
C SER A 115 3.38 -0.72 -3.66
N PHE A 116 4.70 -0.87 -3.75
CA PHE A 116 5.61 0.22 -3.40
C PHE A 116 6.90 0.11 -4.20
N GLY A 117 7.42 1.26 -4.60
CA GLY A 117 8.73 1.40 -5.24
C GLY A 117 9.78 1.83 -4.22
N PHE A 118 10.97 1.22 -4.28
CA PHE A 118 11.99 1.41 -3.27
C PHE A 118 13.41 1.28 -3.82
N ILE A 119 14.36 1.82 -3.07
CA ILE A 119 15.79 1.57 -3.24
C ILE A 119 16.26 0.79 -2.02
N ILE A 120 16.86 -0.39 -2.26
CA ILE A 120 17.45 -1.22 -1.21
C ILE A 120 18.79 -0.64 -0.80
N GLU A 121 19.04 -0.54 0.51
CA GLU A 121 20.36 -0.24 1.06
C GLU A 121 21.13 -1.52 1.37
N ASP A 122 20.51 -2.46 2.07
CA ASP A 122 21.11 -3.73 2.45
C ASP A 122 20.15 -4.90 2.25
N GLN A 123 20.69 -6.01 1.77
CA GLN A 123 19.95 -7.23 1.49
C GLN A 123 20.82 -8.48 1.60
N SER A 124 20.20 -9.60 1.86
CA SER A 124 20.85 -10.91 1.83
C SER A 124 20.09 -11.89 0.96
N TYR A 125 20.77 -12.96 0.57
CA TYR A 125 20.18 -14.05 -0.20
C TYR A 125 20.41 -15.37 0.50
N SER A 126 19.40 -16.22 0.51
CA SER A 126 19.48 -17.60 0.99
C SER A 126 18.74 -18.54 0.05
N ARG A 127 19.08 -19.83 0.09
CA ARG A 127 18.31 -20.88 -0.60
C ARG A 127 17.64 -21.76 0.44
N GLY A 128 16.34 -21.93 0.31
CA GLY A 128 15.54 -22.84 1.14
C GLY A 128 14.58 -23.62 0.27
N ASN A 129 14.56 -24.97 0.43
CA ASN A 129 13.72 -25.87 -0.37
C ASN A 129 13.83 -25.68 -1.89
N GLY A 130 15.03 -25.35 -2.39
CA GLY A 130 15.29 -25.10 -3.80
C GLY A 130 14.90 -23.71 -4.30
N GLU A 131 14.23 -22.89 -3.50
CA GLU A 131 13.86 -21.52 -3.85
C GLU A 131 14.93 -20.52 -3.39
N LEU A 132 15.19 -19.50 -4.24
CA LEU A 132 15.99 -18.33 -3.86
C LEU A 132 15.11 -17.37 -3.06
N ILE A 133 15.59 -16.95 -1.88
CA ILE A 133 14.92 -15.97 -1.03
C ILE A 133 15.83 -14.75 -0.90
N ARG A 134 15.33 -13.61 -1.33
CA ARG A 134 15.93 -12.30 -1.04
C ARG A 134 15.32 -11.77 0.27
N THR A 135 16.15 -11.44 1.24
CA THR A 135 15.73 -10.73 2.44
C THR A 135 16.20 -9.28 2.36
N VAL A 136 15.28 -8.35 2.28
CA VAL A 136 15.59 -6.91 2.39
C VAL A 136 15.82 -6.59 3.86
N ILE A 137 17.01 -6.11 4.18
CA ILE A 137 17.44 -5.79 5.54
C ILE A 137 17.14 -4.34 5.86
N SER A 138 17.41 -3.43 4.90
CA SER A 138 17.07 -2.02 5.03
C SER A 138 16.79 -1.37 3.68
N PHE A 139 15.89 -0.41 3.68
CA PHE A 139 15.63 0.45 2.54
C PHE A 139 16.41 1.75 2.69
N LYS A 140 17.04 2.18 1.59
CA LYS A 140 17.62 3.51 1.48
C LYS A 140 16.52 4.57 1.32
N GLU A 141 15.53 4.27 0.47
CA GLU A 141 14.43 5.19 0.15
C GLU A 141 13.18 4.39 -0.22
N LEU A 142 12.02 4.86 0.23
CA LEU A 142 10.71 4.54 -0.33
C LEU A 142 10.35 5.64 -1.34
N MET A 143 10.34 5.31 -2.62
CA MET A 143 10.09 6.28 -3.67
C MET A 143 8.61 6.58 -3.85
N GLU A 144 7.78 5.53 -3.79
CA GLU A 144 6.33 5.64 -3.96
C GLU A 144 5.59 4.49 -3.25
N ILE A 145 4.34 4.76 -2.92
CA ILE A 145 3.35 3.76 -2.54
C ILE A 145 2.22 3.86 -3.58
N SER A 146 1.86 2.74 -4.18
CA SER A 146 0.84 2.69 -5.21
C SER A 146 -0.39 1.93 -4.76
N ILE A 147 -1.54 2.55 -4.96
CA ILE A 147 -2.84 1.89 -4.89
C ILE A 147 -3.02 1.11 -6.19
N LEU A 148 -3.22 -0.20 -6.09
CA LEU A 148 -3.43 -1.08 -7.25
C LEU A 148 -4.91 -1.23 -7.53
N THR A 149 -5.30 -1.04 -8.78
CA THR A 149 -6.68 -1.15 -9.25
C THR A 149 -6.78 -2.02 -10.48
N GLY A 150 -7.95 -2.64 -10.69
CA GLY A 150 -8.23 -3.47 -11.86
C GLY A 150 -7.63 -4.88 -11.76
N GLU A 151 -8.15 -5.82 -12.56
CA GLU A 151 -7.86 -7.25 -12.45
C GLU A 151 -6.39 -7.63 -12.72
N LYS A 152 -5.66 -6.81 -13.48
CA LYS A 152 -4.28 -7.12 -13.90
C LYS A 152 -3.21 -6.70 -12.89
N ASN A 153 -3.55 -5.82 -11.98
CA ASN A 153 -2.61 -5.26 -11.02
C ASN A 153 -2.75 -5.98 -9.67
N GLN A 154 -1.87 -6.93 -9.40
CA GLN A 154 -1.88 -7.71 -8.15
C GLN A 154 -0.69 -7.32 -7.27
N PRO A 155 -0.86 -7.24 -5.94
CA PRO A 155 0.21 -6.93 -5.01
C PRO A 155 1.25 -8.07 -4.97
N ALA A 156 2.53 -7.71 -4.83
CA ALA A 156 3.61 -8.69 -4.67
C ALA A 156 3.52 -9.44 -3.33
N TYR A 157 2.94 -8.81 -2.32
CA TYR A 157 2.73 -9.38 -0.99
C TYR A 157 1.24 -9.60 -0.75
N PRO A 158 0.75 -10.86 -0.82
CA PRO A 158 -0.69 -11.17 -0.72
C PRO A 158 -1.28 -10.92 0.67
N GLN A 159 -0.44 -10.84 1.71
CA GLN A 159 -0.87 -10.64 3.09
C GLN A 159 -0.93 -9.15 3.49
N THR A 160 -0.74 -8.23 2.55
CA THR A 160 -0.97 -6.82 2.84
C THR A 160 -2.44 -6.62 3.23
N THR A 161 -2.76 -6.10 4.42
CA THR A 161 -4.14 -5.88 4.89
C THR A 161 -4.59 -4.43 4.70
N ALA A 162 -5.80 -4.22 4.18
CA ALA A 162 -6.45 -2.92 4.08
C ALA A 162 -7.73 -2.85 4.84
N PHE A 163 -8.01 -1.67 5.26
CA PHE A 163 -9.32 -1.30 5.74
C PHE A 163 -9.94 -0.34 4.73
N ILE A 164 -11.10 -0.67 4.19
CA ILE A 164 -11.92 0.27 3.42
C ILE A 164 -13.06 0.68 4.33
N SER A 165 -13.09 1.93 4.77
CA SER A 165 -14.29 2.51 5.34
C SER A 165 -15.03 3.26 4.25
N ASP A 166 -16.11 2.69 3.77
CA ASP A 166 -17.01 3.35 2.81
C ASP A 166 -17.91 4.33 3.57
N SER A 167 -17.39 5.53 3.83
CA SER A 167 -18.14 6.58 4.50
C SER A 167 -19.27 7.17 3.61
N ARG A 168 -19.27 6.93 2.30
CA ARG A 168 -20.36 7.34 1.41
C ARG A 168 -21.64 6.55 1.67
N LYS A 169 -21.55 5.25 1.94
CA LYS A 169 -22.74 4.46 2.31
C LYS A 169 -23.41 4.99 3.57
N VAL A 170 -22.62 5.48 4.53
CA VAL A 170 -23.14 6.06 5.78
C VAL A 170 -23.83 7.41 5.53
N LEU A 171 -23.36 8.19 4.56
CA LEU A 171 -24.00 9.47 4.17
C LEU A 171 -25.31 9.21 3.41
N ILE A 172 -25.33 8.28 2.46
CA ILE A 172 -26.53 7.91 1.70
C ILE A 172 -27.59 7.32 2.60
N GLU A 173 -27.25 6.46 3.56
CA GLU A 173 -28.21 5.90 4.53
C GLU A 173 -28.76 6.96 5.50
N LYS A 174 -28.04 8.06 5.77
CA LYS A 174 -28.52 9.18 6.59
C LYS A 174 -29.44 10.13 5.82
N GLU A 175 -29.23 10.29 4.51
CA GLU A 175 -30.09 11.15 3.67
C GLU A 175 -31.42 10.48 3.29
N ILE A 176 -31.53 9.16 3.36
CA ILE A 176 -32.76 8.40 3.06
C ILE A 176 -33.71 8.34 4.28
N HIS A 177 -33.26 8.70 5.48
CA HIS A 177 -34.03 8.63 6.72
C HIS A 177 -34.41 10.00 7.31
N HIS A 178 -34.49 11.04 6.48
CA HIS A 178 -35.08 12.34 6.85
C HIS A 178 -36.26 12.69 5.97
#